data_763671745ecae10ccc823253e8a7ccd6
#
_entry.id   763671745ecae10ccc823253e8a7ccd6
#
_cell.length_a   1.000
_cell.length_b   1.000
_cell.length_c   1.000
_cell.angle_alpha   90.00
_cell.angle_beta   90.00
_cell.angle_gamma   90.00
#
_symmetry.space_group_name_H-M   'P 1'
#
loop_
_entity.id
_entity.type
_entity.pdbx_description
1 polymer ?
#
loop_
_entity_poly.entity_id
_entity_poly.type
_entity_poly.pdbx_seq_one_letter_code
_entity_poly.pdbx_strand_id
1 'polypeptide(L)'
;QDEADWVLDLLFKFDINHIDTAAAYGDSELRIGPWMKKHRKEFFLATKTRERTYQRAREQIQASLDRLCTDHLDMIQLHALIHPDEWEQALSAGGALEAAIEAREEGLVRFIGVTGHGWNVAAMHKRSLQRFNFDSVLMPWNYFASQHHTYASDFFETWQICRERDIAVQTIKSIARGPWAAGAVKSYKTWYEPLEIEEDISQAIG
;
A
#
# COMPACT_ATOMS: atom_id res chain seq x y z
N GLN A 1 -15.96 23.51 1.08
CA GLN A 1 -15.62 22.09 1.07
C GLN A 1 -14.11 21.95 0.99
N ASP A 2 -13.48 21.19 1.90
CA ASP A 2 -12.04 20.93 1.90
C ASP A 2 -11.68 20.08 0.65
N GLU A 3 -10.47 20.24 0.11
CA GLU A 3 -9.97 19.45 -1.02
C GLU A 3 -10.05 17.94 -0.75
N ALA A 4 -9.79 17.53 0.49
CA ALA A 4 -9.92 16.13 0.90
C ALA A 4 -11.37 15.60 0.80
N ASP A 5 -12.35 16.40 1.23
CA ASP A 5 -13.76 16.04 1.11
C ASP A 5 -14.17 15.89 -0.36
N TRP A 6 -13.69 16.79 -1.21
CA TRP A 6 -13.96 16.71 -2.64
C TRP A 6 -13.39 15.42 -3.26
N VAL A 7 -12.16 15.04 -2.90
CA VAL A 7 -11.55 13.78 -3.36
C VAL A 7 -12.36 12.57 -2.88
N LEU A 8 -12.80 12.58 -1.62
CA LEU A 8 -13.60 11.49 -1.07
C LEU A 8 -15.00 11.40 -1.74
N ASP A 9 -15.62 12.54 -2.09
CA ASP A 9 -16.87 12.57 -2.88
C ASP A 9 -16.69 11.91 -4.27
N LEU A 10 -15.50 12.02 -4.89
CA LEU A 10 -15.22 11.36 -6.17
C LEU A 10 -15.27 9.83 -6.06
N LEU A 11 -14.93 9.25 -4.91
CA LEU A 11 -15.02 7.79 -4.71
C LEU A 11 -16.44 7.30 -4.94
N PHE A 12 -17.44 7.99 -4.39
CA PHE A 12 -18.85 7.66 -4.62
C PHE A 12 -19.27 7.91 -6.06
N LYS A 13 -18.84 9.02 -6.64
CA LYS A 13 -19.18 9.37 -8.03
C LYS A 13 -18.72 8.33 -9.04
N PHE A 14 -17.58 7.68 -8.78
CA PHE A 14 -16.95 6.71 -9.67
C PHE A 14 -17.03 5.27 -9.16
N ASP A 15 -17.86 5.00 -8.15
CA ASP A 15 -18.04 3.67 -7.54
C ASP A 15 -16.75 3.02 -7.08
N ILE A 16 -15.82 3.84 -6.53
CA ILE A 16 -14.54 3.37 -5.99
C ILE A 16 -14.75 3.05 -4.51
N ASN A 17 -14.58 1.81 -4.14
CA ASN A 17 -14.82 1.31 -2.78
C ASN A 17 -13.56 0.88 -2.02
N HIS A 18 -12.37 1.21 -2.52
CA HIS A 18 -11.10 0.88 -1.86
C HIS A 18 -10.36 2.16 -1.49
N ILE A 19 -10.12 2.34 -0.19
CA ILE A 19 -9.29 3.41 0.35
C ILE A 19 -7.99 2.81 0.87
N ASP A 20 -6.85 3.22 0.30
CA ASP A 20 -5.52 2.82 0.73
C ASP A 20 -4.74 4.03 1.24
N THR A 21 -4.57 4.13 2.54
CA THR A 21 -3.85 5.21 3.22
C THR A 21 -2.63 4.67 3.99
N ALA A 22 -2.01 5.50 4.81
CA ALA A 22 -0.92 5.10 5.72
C ALA A 22 -0.77 6.10 6.86
N ALA A 23 -0.35 5.63 8.03
CA ALA A 23 0.02 6.49 9.16
C ALA A 23 1.11 7.52 8.79
N ALA A 24 1.94 7.23 7.79
CA ALA A 24 3.01 8.10 7.31
C ALA A 24 2.56 9.12 6.23
N TYR A 25 1.29 9.17 5.86
CA TYR A 25 0.78 10.10 4.83
C TYR A 25 0.24 11.41 5.43
N GLY A 26 0.98 12.02 6.35
CA GLY A 26 0.59 13.27 7.00
C GLY A 26 -0.77 13.15 7.69
N ASP A 27 -1.71 14.04 7.37
CA ASP A 27 -3.05 14.08 7.97
C ASP A 27 -4.08 13.18 7.27
N SER A 28 -3.67 12.29 6.34
CA SER A 28 -4.59 11.51 5.52
C SER A 28 -5.59 10.70 6.36
N GLU A 29 -5.12 9.97 7.38
CA GLU A 29 -6.00 9.21 8.27
C GLU A 29 -6.98 10.09 9.04
N LEU A 30 -6.55 11.28 9.48
CA LEU A 30 -7.40 12.27 10.16
C LEU A 30 -8.47 12.87 9.23
N ARG A 31 -8.19 12.98 7.93
CA ARG A 31 -9.15 13.46 6.93
C ARG A 31 -10.17 12.40 6.54
N ILE A 32 -9.74 11.14 6.47
CA ILE A 32 -10.60 9.99 6.16
C ILE A 32 -11.51 9.64 7.35
N GLY A 33 -11.03 9.78 8.59
CA GLY A 33 -11.74 9.34 9.80
C GLY A 33 -13.18 9.85 9.94
N PRO A 34 -13.48 11.16 9.75
CA PRO A 34 -14.85 11.66 9.80
C PRO A 34 -15.80 10.98 8.79
N TRP A 35 -15.28 10.57 7.63
CA TRP A 35 -16.03 9.82 6.62
C TRP A 35 -16.31 8.39 7.06
N MET A 36 -15.35 7.73 7.71
CA MET A 36 -15.53 6.36 8.20
C MET A 36 -16.64 6.26 9.25
N LYS A 37 -16.90 7.29 10.04
CA LYS A 37 -18.05 7.33 10.97
C LYS A 37 -19.39 7.13 10.26
N LYS A 38 -19.50 7.51 8.99
CA LYS A 38 -20.74 7.45 8.20
C LYS A 38 -20.73 6.33 7.17
N HIS A 39 -19.56 6.05 6.58
CA HIS A 39 -19.42 5.29 5.35
C HIS A 39 -18.52 4.05 5.49
N ARG A 40 -18.20 3.64 6.73
CA ARG A 40 -17.25 2.52 6.96
C ARG A 40 -17.60 1.24 6.17
N LYS A 41 -18.89 0.93 6.06
CA LYS A 41 -19.37 -0.30 5.43
C LYS A 41 -19.31 -0.27 3.89
N GLU A 42 -19.09 0.90 3.32
CA GLU A 42 -19.06 1.11 1.87
C GLU A 42 -17.65 0.96 1.30
N PHE A 43 -16.63 0.93 2.19
CA PHE A 43 -15.24 0.91 1.78
C PHE A 43 -14.46 -0.29 2.33
N PHE A 44 -13.63 -0.85 1.47
CA PHE A 44 -12.46 -1.61 1.89
C PHE A 44 -11.39 -0.62 2.35
N LEU A 45 -11.10 -0.60 3.65
CA LEU A 45 -10.19 0.37 4.27
C LEU A 45 -8.86 -0.27 4.62
N ALA A 46 -7.80 0.17 3.95
CA ALA A 46 -6.43 -0.25 4.18
C ALA A 46 -5.57 0.89 4.72
N THR A 47 -4.71 0.58 5.68
CA THR A 47 -3.64 1.47 6.13
C THR A 47 -2.32 0.71 6.29
N LYS A 48 -1.24 1.43 6.67
CA LYS A 48 0.11 0.87 6.69
C LYS A 48 0.89 1.31 7.92
N THR A 49 1.73 0.41 8.44
CA THR A 49 2.68 0.74 9.50
C THR A 49 4.13 0.70 8.99
N ARG A 50 4.93 1.70 9.37
CA ARG A 50 6.39 1.72 9.18
C ARG A 50 7.16 1.17 10.38
N GLU A 51 6.47 0.86 11.44
CA GLU A 51 7.11 0.30 12.63
C GLU A 51 7.59 -1.12 12.36
N ARG A 52 8.70 -1.52 13.00
CA ARG A 52 9.34 -2.80 12.77
C ARG A 52 9.33 -3.71 14.01
N THR A 53 9.11 -3.14 15.19
CA THR A 53 8.98 -3.90 16.44
C THR A 53 7.52 -4.14 16.77
N TYR A 54 7.24 -5.24 17.46
CA TYR A 54 5.89 -5.60 17.92
C TYR A 54 5.20 -4.45 18.67
N GLN A 55 5.86 -3.94 19.73
CA GLN A 55 5.25 -2.92 20.58
C GLN A 55 4.85 -1.66 19.80
N ARG A 56 5.76 -1.14 18.97
CA ARG A 56 5.49 0.07 18.18
C ARG A 56 4.45 -0.16 17.10
N ALA A 57 4.45 -1.33 16.49
CA ALA A 57 3.44 -1.68 15.48
C ALA A 57 2.04 -1.78 16.08
N ARG A 58 1.91 -2.39 17.27
CA ARG A 58 0.65 -2.42 18.03
C ARG A 58 0.14 -1.02 18.34
N GLU A 59 0.99 -0.17 18.89
CA GLU A 59 0.66 1.23 19.19
C GLU A 59 0.23 1.99 17.94
N GLN A 60 0.92 1.79 16.83
CA GLN A 60 0.58 2.47 15.58
C GLN A 60 -0.73 1.96 14.97
N ILE A 61 -1.02 0.65 15.02
CA ILE A 61 -2.31 0.08 14.57
C ILE A 61 -3.45 0.71 15.37
N GLN A 62 -3.35 0.76 16.72
CA GLN A 62 -4.36 1.38 17.56
C GLN A 62 -4.54 2.87 17.23
N ALA A 63 -3.43 3.61 17.10
CA ALA A 63 -3.47 5.02 16.75
C ALA A 63 -4.08 5.27 15.36
N SER A 64 -3.91 4.34 14.40
CA SER A 64 -4.55 4.41 13.09
C SER A 64 -6.06 4.20 13.18
N LEU A 65 -6.52 3.23 13.97
CA LEU A 65 -7.95 3.01 14.24
C LEU A 65 -8.60 4.27 14.84
N ASP A 66 -7.93 4.89 15.80
CA ASP A 66 -8.42 6.11 16.47
C ASP A 66 -8.51 7.27 15.44
N ARG A 67 -7.47 7.51 14.63
CA ARG A 67 -7.46 8.56 13.60
C ARG A 67 -8.49 8.33 12.51
N LEU A 68 -8.68 7.07 12.10
CA LEU A 68 -9.67 6.66 11.10
C LEU A 68 -11.09 6.55 11.68
N CYS A 69 -11.26 6.76 12.98
CA CYS A 69 -12.56 6.71 13.67
C CYS A 69 -13.34 5.41 13.40
N THR A 70 -12.65 4.28 13.41
CA THR A 70 -13.21 2.94 13.16
C THR A 70 -12.73 1.93 14.19
N ASP A 71 -13.49 0.88 14.39
CA ASP A 71 -13.14 -0.23 15.29
C ASP A 71 -12.34 -1.34 14.59
N HIS A 72 -12.30 -1.34 13.24
CA HIS A 72 -11.54 -2.32 12.46
C HIS A 72 -11.05 -1.78 11.13
N LEU A 73 -10.01 -2.40 10.61
CA LEU A 73 -9.48 -2.22 9.25
C LEU A 73 -9.79 -3.46 8.41
N ASP A 74 -9.94 -3.28 7.10
CA ASP A 74 -9.92 -4.43 6.21
C ASP A 74 -8.49 -4.94 6.02
N MET A 75 -7.50 -4.06 5.92
CA MET A 75 -6.10 -4.47 5.77
C MET A 75 -5.13 -3.57 6.53
N ILE A 76 -4.17 -4.21 7.19
CA ILE A 76 -2.93 -3.56 7.62
C ILE A 76 -1.77 -4.03 6.77
N GLN A 77 -0.90 -3.13 6.35
CA GLN A 77 0.23 -3.46 5.49
C GLN A 77 1.56 -3.06 6.15
N LEU A 78 2.57 -3.93 6.07
CA LEU A 78 3.95 -3.57 6.44
C LEU A 78 4.52 -2.65 5.36
N HIS A 79 4.71 -1.38 5.71
CA HIS A 79 4.98 -0.30 4.77
C HIS A 79 6.44 -0.23 4.36
N ALA A 80 6.69 -0.20 3.05
CA ALA A 80 8.02 -0.01 2.46
C ALA A 80 9.07 -1.01 3.00
N LEU A 81 8.70 -2.28 3.11
CA LEU A 81 9.55 -3.34 3.66
C LEU A 81 10.53 -3.86 2.59
N ILE A 82 11.54 -3.05 2.26
CA ILE A 82 12.49 -3.28 1.17
C ILE A 82 13.96 -3.33 1.61
N HIS A 83 14.24 -2.96 2.85
CA HIS A 83 15.60 -3.00 3.41
C HIS A 83 15.80 -4.31 4.20
N PRO A 84 16.87 -5.08 3.94
CA PRO A 84 17.06 -6.40 4.56
C PRO A 84 17.03 -6.38 6.09
N ASP A 85 17.66 -5.39 6.73
CA ASP A 85 17.71 -5.29 8.19
C ASP A 85 16.34 -4.99 8.79
N GLU A 86 15.59 -4.05 8.19
CA GLU A 86 14.21 -3.75 8.58
C GLU A 86 13.28 -4.94 8.32
N TRP A 87 13.51 -5.65 7.23
CA TRP A 87 12.76 -6.84 6.87
C TRP A 87 12.96 -7.96 7.91
N GLU A 88 14.21 -8.22 8.30
CA GLU A 88 14.52 -9.20 9.32
C GLU A 88 13.88 -8.82 10.67
N GLN A 89 14.01 -7.55 11.08
CA GLN A 89 13.39 -7.06 12.31
C GLN A 89 11.86 -7.21 12.30
N ALA A 90 11.22 -6.82 11.21
CA ALA A 90 9.75 -6.82 11.11
C ALA A 90 9.15 -8.23 11.08
N LEU A 91 9.87 -9.22 10.49
CA LEU A 91 9.36 -10.59 10.30
C LEU A 91 9.93 -11.62 11.29
N SER A 92 10.78 -11.20 12.22
CA SER A 92 11.28 -12.06 13.30
C SER A 92 10.36 -12.01 14.53
N ALA A 93 10.62 -12.89 15.51
CA ALA A 93 9.92 -12.85 16.80
C ALA A 93 10.06 -11.47 17.46
N GLY A 94 8.98 -10.92 18.00
CA GLY A 94 8.90 -9.56 18.51
C GLY A 94 8.85 -8.48 17.43
N GLY A 95 8.64 -8.85 16.17
CA GLY A 95 8.53 -7.95 15.03
C GLY A 95 7.11 -7.46 14.76
N ALA A 96 6.99 -6.55 13.80
CA ALA A 96 5.72 -5.93 13.43
C ALA A 96 4.71 -6.93 12.83
N LEU A 97 5.18 -8.03 12.22
CA LEU A 97 4.32 -9.07 11.71
C LEU A 97 3.53 -9.76 12.84
N GLU A 98 4.17 -10.03 13.97
CA GLU A 98 3.51 -10.62 15.14
C GLU A 98 2.39 -9.71 15.66
N ALA A 99 2.62 -8.40 15.71
CA ALA A 99 1.60 -7.42 16.07
C ALA A 99 0.41 -7.40 15.09
N ALA A 100 0.68 -7.55 13.79
CA ALA A 100 -0.36 -7.61 12.77
C ALA A 100 -1.18 -8.91 12.87
N ILE A 101 -0.53 -10.04 13.17
CA ILE A 101 -1.20 -11.33 13.37
C ILE A 101 -2.12 -11.27 14.58
N GLU A 102 -1.64 -10.75 15.72
CA GLU A 102 -2.45 -10.59 16.92
C GLU A 102 -3.63 -9.64 16.69
N ALA A 103 -3.42 -8.51 16.00
CA ALA A 103 -4.49 -7.61 15.63
C ALA A 103 -5.56 -8.28 14.74
N ARG A 104 -5.16 -9.24 13.90
CA ARG A 104 -6.10 -10.05 13.11
C ARG A 104 -6.87 -11.05 13.99
N GLU A 105 -6.23 -11.69 14.94
CA GLU A 105 -6.86 -12.60 15.89
C GLU A 105 -7.86 -11.89 16.79
N GLU A 106 -7.59 -10.64 17.16
CA GLU A 106 -8.49 -9.76 17.90
C GLU A 106 -9.63 -9.18 17.06
N GLY A 107 -9.62 -9.36 15.75
CA GLY A 107 -10.62 -8.81 14.83
C GLY A 107 -10.44 -7.33 14.51
N LEU A 108 -9.32 -6.72 14.89
CA LEU A 108 -9.00 -5.33 14.56
C LEU A 108 -8.58 -5.14 13.10
N VAL A 109 -8.07 -6.21 12.45
CA VAL A 109 -7.77 -6.23 11.02
C VAL A 109 -8.24 -7.55 10.40
N ARG A 110 -8.60 -7.54 9.12
CA ARG A 110 -9.01 -8.76 8.41
C ARG A 110 -7.85 -9.39 7.64
N PHE A 111 -7.07 -8.56 6.94
CA PHE A 111 -6.01 -8.99 6.05
C PHE A 111 -4.67 -8.32 6.40
N ILE A 112 -3.57 -9.00 6.09
CA ILE A 112 -2.21 -8.54 6.32
C ILE A 112 -1.47 -8.50 4.98
N GLY A 113 -1.00 -7.31 4.58
CA GLY A 113 -0.27 -7.11 3.34
C GLY A 113 1.16 -6.62 3.56
N VAL A 114 1.93 -6.59 2.47
CA VAL A 114 3.28 -6.00 2.44
C VAL A 114 3.42 -5.06 1.26
N THR A 115 4.10 -3.94 1.47
CA THR A 115 4.28 -2.92 0.44
C THR A 115 5.73 -2.50 0.26
N GLY A 116 6.03 -1.95 -0.90
CA GLY A 116 7.34 -1.38 -1.13
C GLY A 116 7.45 -0.56 -2.41
N HIS A 117 8.64 0.00 -2.60
CA HIS A 117 9.02 0.83 -3.72
C HIS A 117 10.43 0.49 -4.18
N GLY A 118 10.82 1.03 -5.35
CA GLY A 118 12.15 0.83 -5.90
C GLY A 118 12.32 -0.52 -6.60
N TRP A 119 13.54 -0.73 -7.11
CA TRP A 119 13.83 -1.84 -8.03
C TRP A 119 14.01 -3.20 -7.36
N ASN A 120 14.15 -3.24 -6.05
CA ASN A 120 14.30 -4.47 -5.28
C ASN A 120 12.99 -4.97 -4.65
N VAL A 121 11.90 -4.21 -4.76
CA VAL A 121 10.66 -4.50 -4.02
C VAL A 121 10.07 -5.86 -4.39
N ALA A 122 10.04 -6.22 -5.67
CA ALA A 122 9.49 -7.50 -6.11
C ALA A 122 10.30 -8.69 -5.55
N ALA A 123 11.64 -8.62 -5.62
CA ALA A 123 12.52 -9.61 -5.02
C ALA A 123 12.34 -9.71 -3.49
N MET A 124 12.19 -8.58 -2.80
CA MET A 124 11.94 -8.55 -1.36
C MET A 124 10.56 -9.12 -1.00
N HIS A 125 9.54 -8.87 -1.81
CA HIS A 125 8.21 -9.46 -1.58
C HIS A 125 8.20 -10.97 -1.86
N LYS A 126 8.91 -11.43 -2.89
CA LYS A 126 9.14 -12.88 -3.10
C LYS A 126 9.76 -13.53 -1.85
N ARG A 127 10.77 -12.89 -1.26
CA ARG A 127 11.38 -13.33 -0.01
C ARG A 127 10.40 -13.27 1.18
N SER A 128 9.55 -12.23 1.26
CA SER A 128 8.53 -12.09 2.30
C SER A 128 7.51 -13.22 2.23
N LEU A 129 7.08 -13.62 1.04
CA LEU A 129 6.16 -14.73 0.80
C LEU A 129 6.74 -16.11 1.16
N GLN A 130 8.06 -16.24 1.28
CA GLN A 130 8.70 -17.44 1.82
C GLN A 130 8.65 -17.50 3.35
N ARG A 131 8.52 -16.33 4.01
CA ARG A 131 8.50 -16.22 5.48
C ARG A 131 7.09 -16.26 6.05
N PHE A 132 6.13 -15.66 5.37
CA PHE A 132 4.74 -15.57 5.80
C PHE A 132 3.79 -15.56 4.59
N ASN A 133 2.60 -16.12 4.77
CA ASN A 133 1.56 -16.11 3.74
C ASN A 133 0.74 -14.81 3.85
N PHE A 134 1.27 -13.72 3.27
CA PHE A 134 0.56 -12.44 3.21
C PHE A 134 -0.69 -12.58 2.34
N ASP A 135 -1.73 -11.82 2.70
CA ASP A 135 -2.98 -11.77 1.91
C ASP A 135 -2.84 -10.86 0.68
N SER A 136 -1.89 -9.91 0.73
CA SER A 136 -1.62 -9.03 -0.41
C SER A 136 -0.15 -8.59 -0.50
N VAL A 137 0.30 -8.35 -1.73
CA VAL A 137 1.53 -7.63 -2.03
C VAL A 137 1.22 -6.38 -2.84
N LEU A 138 1.89 -5.27 -2.52
CA LEU A 138 1.75 -4.02 -3.24
C LEU A 138 3.10 -3.58 -3.79
N MET A 139 3.21 -3.42 -5.12
CA MET A 139 4.44 -3.05 -5.80
C MET A 139 4.17 -2.22 -7.06
N PRO A 140 5.11 -1.34 -7.48
CA PRO A 140 4.94 -0.54 -8.68
C PRO A 140 4.85 -1.41 -9.95
N TRP A 141 3.96 -1.03 -10.87
CA TRP A 141 3.95 -1.57 -12.22
C TRP A 141 3.45 -0.52 -13.21
N ASN A 142 4.26 -0.24 -14.21
CA ASN A 142 3.95 0.64 -15.33
C ASN A 142 4.92 0.34 -16.48
N TYR A 143 4.76 1.01 -17.62
CA TYR A 143 5.62 0.82 -18.78
C TYR A 143 7.11 1.03 -18.44
N PHE A 144 7.45 2.10 -17.72
CA PHE A 144 8.85 2.37 -17.33
C PHE A 144 9.42 1.23 -16.46
N ALA A 145 8.66 0.72 -15.51
CA ALA A 145 9.08 -0.40 -14.66
C ALA A 145 9.25 -1.70 -15.46
N SER A 146 8.42 -1.94 -16.47
CA SER A 146 8.51 -3.13 -17.32
C SER A 146 9.78 -3.15 -18.20
N GLN A 147 10.38 -1.99 -18.47
CA GLN A 147 11.63 -1.89 -19.22
C GLN A 147 12.88 -2.19 -18.39
N HIS A 148 12.75 -2.27 -17.07
CA HIS A 148 13.85 -2.64 -16.18
C HIS A 148 13.89 -4.17 -16.04
N HIS A 149 14.72 -4.83 -16.85
CA HIS A 149 14.73 -6.30 -17.02
C HIS A 149 14.77 -7.09 -15.72
N THR A 150 15.64 -6.74 -14.77
CA THR A 150 15.72 -7.43 -13.47
C THR A 150 14.44 -7.26 -12.67
N TYR A 151 13.92 -6.04 -12.60
CA TYR A 151 12.67 -5.77 -11.89
C TYR A 151 11.48 -6.49 -12.51
N ALA A 152 11.36 -6.45 -13.84
CA ALA A 152 10.27 -7.11 -14.54
C ALA A 152 10.29 -8.64 -14.32
N SER A 153 11.49 -9.26 -14.35
CA SER A 153 11.63 -10.69 -14.03
C SER A 153 11.17 -10.98 -12.61
N ASP A 154 11.67 -10.26 -11.60
CA ASP A 154 11.29 -10.43 -10.20
C ASP A 154 9.79 -10.16 -9.98
N PHE A 155 9.22 -9.17 -10.70
CA PHE A 155 7.79 -8.86 -10.64
C PHE A 155 6.95 -10.05 -11.12
N PHE A 156 7.25 -10.60 -12.29
CA PHE A 156 6.49 -11.71 -12.85
C PHE A 156 6.64 -12.99 -12.01
N GLU A 157 7.83 -13.27 -11.46
CA GLU A 157 8.03 -14.39 -10.54
C GLU A 157 7.19 -14.23 -9.28
N THR A 158 7.19 -13.03 -8.69
CA THR A 158 6.38 -12.71 -7.50
C THR A 158 4.89 -12.80 -7.80
N TRP A 159 4.46 -12.24 -8.94
CA TRP A 159 3.07 -12.31 -9.40
C TRP A 159 2.60 -13.76 -9.62
N GLN A 160 3.45 -14.62 -10.19
CA GLN A 160 3.14 -16.04 -10.37
C GLN A 160 2.94 -16.75 -9.03
N ILE A 161 3.83 -16.53 -8.05
CA ILE A 161 3.67 -17.06 -6.69
C ILE A 161 2.36 -16.60 -6.07
N CYS A 162 2.02 -15.32 -6.22
CA CYS A 162 0.77 -14.76 -5.70
C CYS A 162 -0.45 -15.44 -6.35
N ARG A 163 -0.42 -15.64 -7.67
CA ARG A 163 -1.50 -16.31 -8.40
C ARG A 163 -1.68 -17.77 -7.97
N GLU A 164 -0.59 -18.49 -7.74
CA GLU A 164 -0.62 -19.90 -7.30
C GLU A 164 -1.14 -20.06 -5.87
N ARG A 165 -1.00 -19.01 -5.03
CA ARG A 165 -1.38 -19.04 -3.61
C ARG A 165 -2.62 -18.21 -3.29
N ASP A 166 -3.32 -17.69 -4.30
CA ASP A 166 -4.50 -16.81 -4.15
C ASP A 166 -4.22 -15.55 -3.31
N ILE A 167 -3.04 -14.94 -3.54
CA ILE A 167 -2.59 -13.71 -2.88
C ILE A 167 -2.91 -12.52 -3.79
N ALA A 168 -3.56 -11.49 -3.25
CA ALA A 168 -3.89 -10.30 -4.02
C ALA A 168 -2.62 -9.51 -4.41
N VAL A 169 -2.55 -9.09 -5.67
CA VAL A 169 -1.49 -8.20 -6.16
C VAL A 169 -2.08 -6.83 -6.41
N GLN A 170 -1.58 -5.83 -5.69
CA GLN A 170 -1.93 -4.43 -5.89
C GLN A 170 -0.80 -3.74 -6.65
N THR A 171 -1.10 -3.21 -7.82
CA THR A 171 -0.15 -2.40 -8.57
C THR A 171 -0.36 -0.92 -8.29
N ILE A 172 0.75 -0.18 -8.16
CA ILE A 172 0.74 1.26 -7.97
C ILE A 172 1.55 1.95 -9.06
N LYS A 173 1.34 3.26 -9.21
CA LYS A 173 2.01 4.11 -10.21
C LYS A 173 1.68 3.72 -11.65
N SER A 174 0.53 3.09 -11.88
CA SER A 174 0.11 2.61 -13.20
C SER A 174 0.07 3.75 -14.23
N ILE A 175 -0.39 4.95 -13.83
CA ILE A 175 -0.43 6.15 -14.68
C ILE A 175 0.83 7.05 -14.52
N ALA A 176 1.94 6.54 -14.02
CA ALA A 176 3.19 7.28 -13.95
C ALA A 176 4.04 7.02 -15.21
N ARG A 177 4.51 8.08 -15.85
CA ARG A 177 5.49 8.01 -16.95
C ARG A 177 6.83 7.46 -16.46
N GLY A 178 7.25 7.86 -15.25
CA GLY A 178 8.51 7.45 -14.62
C GLY A 178 8.94 8.44 -13.54
N PRO A 179 10.14 8.28 -12.98
CA PRO A 179 10.72 9.28 -12.12
C PRO A 179 10.92 10.60 -12.86
N TRP A 180 10.75 11.72 -12.17
CA TRP A 180 11.10 13.02 -12.73
C TRP A 180 12.58 13.04 -13.15
N ALA A 181 12.88 13.58 -14.33
CA ALA A 181 14.26 13.74 -14.77
C ALA A 181 15.05 14.62 -13.78
N ALA A 182 16.35 14.34 -13.65
CA ALA A 182 17.21 15.14 -12.78
C ALA A 182 17.20 16.62 -13.21
N GLY A 183 16.87 17.53 -12.29
CA GLY A 183 16.77 18.96 -12.57
C GLY A 183 15.48 19.41 -13.27
N ALA A 184 14.52 18.53 -13.51
CA ALA A 184 13.25 18.89 -14.11
C ALA A 184 12.45 19.83 -13.20
N VAL A 185 11.80 20.83 -13.82
CA VAL A 185 10.77 21.64 -13.15
C VAL A 185 9.51 20.81 -13.08
N LYS A 186 9.10 20.45 -11.88
CA LYS A 186 7.93 19.60 -11.67
C LYS A 186 6.64 20.39 -11.86
N SER A 187 5.80 19.93 -12.77
CA SER A 187 4.46 20.48 -12.97
C SER A 187 3.49 20.15 -11.83
N TYR A 188 3.79 19.06 -11.10
CA TYR A 188 2.97 18.57 -9.98
C TYR A 188 3.82 18.28 -8.75
N LYS A 189 3.22 18.31 -7.56
CA LYS A 189 3.85 17.93 -6.29
C LYS A 189 3.87 16.39 -6.11
N THR A 190 4.14 15.66 -7.17
CA THR A 190 4.19 14.19 -7.19
C THR A 190 5.63 13.68 -7.16
N TRP A 191 5.82 12.46 -6.69
CA TRP A 191 7.13 11.79 -6.67
C TRP A 191 7.54 11.28 -8.06
N TYR A 192 6.54 11.05 -8.93
CA TYR A 192 6.70 10.57 -10.30
C TYR A 192 6.01 11.54 -11.26
N GLU A 193 6.53 11.63 -12.48
CA GLU A 193 5.90 12.35 -13.57
C GLU A 193 4.63 11.59 -13.99
N PRO A 194 3.44 12.20 -13.93
CA PRO A 194 2.21 11.54 -14.35
C PRO A 194 2.08 11.51 -15.88
N LEU A 195 1.29 10.57 -16.38
CA LEU A 195 0.74 10.65 -17.73
C LEU A 195 -0.37 11.70 -17.74
N GLU A 196 -0.44 12.52 -18.80
CA GLU A 196 -1.41 13.62 -18.93
C GLU A 196 -2.34 13.42 -20.15
N ILE A 197 -1.93 12.58 -21.08
CA ILE A 197 -2.67 12.33 -22.34
C ILE A 197 -3.63 11.17 -22.08
N GLU A 198 -4.91 11.35 -22.43
CA GLU A 198 -5.97 10.38 -22.16
C GLU A 198 -5.70 9.02 -22.82
N GLU A 199 -5.14 9.01 -24.03
CA GLU A 199 -4.77 7.80 -24.75
C GLU A 199 -3.68 7.01 -24.00
N ASP A 200 -2.65 7.72 -23.49
CA ASP A 200 -1.56 7.11 -22.73
C ASP A 200 -2.09 6.54 -21.39
N ILE A 201 -2.98 7.27 -20.72
CA ILE A 201 -3.62 6.83 -19.47
C ILE A 201 -4.47 5.59 -19.74
N SER A 202 -5.30 5.61 -20.78
CA SER A 202 -6.15 4.47 -21.15
C SER A 202 -5.30 3.23 -21.47
N GLN A 203 -4.20 3.40 -22.20
CA GLN A 203 -3.28 2.29 -22.48
C GLN A 203 -2.58 1.76 -21.21
N ALA A 204 -2.31 2.63 -20.23
CA ALA A 204 -1.61 2.23 -19.01
C ALA A 204 -2.47 1.43 -18.02
N ILE A 205 -3.80 1.55 -18.10
CA ILE A 205 -4.75 0.92 -17.19
C ILE A 205 -5.64 -0.15 -17.87
N GLY A 206 -5.63 -0.22 -19.20
CA GLY A 206 -6.39 -1.18 -20.03
C GLY A 206 -5.63 -2.45 -20.22
#